data_07ca1ef43bcb9bfabadb8068d2519002
#
_entry.id   07ca1ef43bcb9bfabadb8068d2519002
#
_cell.length_a   1.000
_cell.length_b   1.000
_cell.length_c   1.000
_cell.angle_alpha   90.00
_cell.angle_beta   90.00
_cell.angle_gamma   90.00
#
_symmetry.space_group_name_H-M   'P 1'
#
loop_
_entity.id
_entity.type
_entity.pdbx_description
1 polymer ?
#
loop_
_entity_poly.entity_id
_entity_poly.type
_entity_poly.pdbx_seq_one_letter_code
_entity_poly.pdbx_strand_id
1 'polypeptide(L)'
;MNKKCSIDLHLHIDGSVSVESARQLAEIENIVLPQDDKKLKSLLTVGNKCKNLNEYLEKFELPISLMQTEKSLELCTFNLCEELVSLGCIYAELRFAPQKHLKKGLSQEQVVNAVLVGMKKSLLNSNLILCCMRDSCDNRAENLETVRLSKKYLGKGVCACDLAGAEALFPNENYADIFLYAQKLEVPFTIHSGEASGSKSVMQAIEMGALRIGHGVRSVEDINVVRTLARNKISLEICPTSNLNTCVFKSYDEIPIVQLMNEGVIVTINSDNMSVSNTNASKELENIMHAFNFEKSVENQLLLNAVESSFATKTVKEKLKNKILLKT
;
A
#
# COMPACT_ATOMS: atom_id res chain seq x y z
N MET A 1 6.39 27.20 -4.69
CA MET A 1 6.33 26.15 -5.72
C MET A 1 4.96 25.48 -5.64
N ASN A 2 4.22 25.39 -6.74
CA ASN A 2 2.97 24.63 -6.76
C ASN A 2 3.30 23.15 -6.51
N LYS A 3 2.84 22.59 -5.41
CA LYS A 3 3.02 21.16 -5.11
C LYS A 3 2.31 20.34 -6.17
N LYS A 4 3.00 19.35 -6.75
CA LYS A 4 2.37 18.42 -7.67
C LYS A 4 1.29 17.63 -6.95
N CYS A 5 0.19 17.37 -7.65
CA CYS A 5 -0.91 16.57 -7.13
C CYS A 5 -0.53 15.08 -7.20
N SER A 6 -0.74 14.34 -6.13
CA SER A 6 -0.59 12.89 -6.15
C SER A 6 -1.77 12.18 -5.47
N ILE A 7 -1.95 10.91 -5.83
CA ILE A 7 -2.89 9.97 -5.21
C ILE A 7 -2.10 8.70 -4.93
N ASP A 8 -2.30 8.10 -3.76
CA ASP A 8 -1.62 6.88 -3.36
C ASP A 8 -2.65 5.84 -2.90
N LEU A 9 -2.76 4.74 -3.62
CA LEU A 9 -3.70 3.65 -3.32
C LEU A 9 -3.03 2.45 -2.65
N HIS A 10 -1.69 2.50 -2.49
CA HIS A 10 -0.89 1.43 -1.94
C HIS A 10 0.23 2.00 -1.06
N LEU A 11 -0.11 2.28 0.19
CA LEU A 11 0.80 2.91 1.15
C LEU A 11 0.66 2.26 2.53
N HIS A 12 1.70 1.55 2.97
CA HIS A 12 1.78 0.93 4.29
C HIS A 12 2.16 1.95 5.37
N ILE A 13 1.36 2.02 6.45
CA ILE A 13 1.60 2.93 7.58
C ILE A 13 2.92 2.55 8.28
N ASP A 14 3.10 1.27 8.57
CA ASP A 14 4.27 0.71 9.26
C ASP A 14 5.55 0.72 8.40
N GLY A 15 5.43 0.80 7.07
CA GLY A 15 6.55 1.02 6.14
C GLY A 15 6.88 2.49 5.89
N SER A 16 6.13 3.42 6.49
CA SER A 16 6.20 4.86 6.19
C SER A 16 6.51 5.74 7.41
N VAL A 17 7.15 5.17 8.43
CA VAL A 17 7.54 5.89 9.65
C VAL A 17 8.79 6.72 9.39
N SER A 18 8.67 8.05 9.38
CA SER A 18 9.81 8.97 9.22
C SER A 18 10.74 8.95 10.46
N VAL A 19 11.98 9.44 10.32
CA VAL A 19 12.93 9.56 11.44
C VAL A 19 12.35 10.39 12.57
N GLU A 20 11.69 11.51 12.25
CA GLU A 20 11.06 12.39 13.23
C GLU A 20 9.91 11.66 13.95
N SER A 21 9.04 11.00 13.20
CA SER A 21 7.95 10.20 13.75
C SER A 21 8.49 9.08 14.64
N ALA A 22 9.52 8.34 14.21
CA ALA A 22 10.13 7.28 14.98
C ALA A 22 10.62 7.76 16.35
N ARG A 23 11.23 8.96 16.45
CA ARG A 23 11.65 9.54 17.74
C ARG A 23 10.48 9.81 18.67
N GLN A 24 9.42 10.41 18.17
CA GLN A 24 8.22 10.70 18.97
C GLN A 24 7.54 9.39 19.45
N LEU A 25 7.47 8.38 18.59
CA LEU A 25 6.91 7.08 18.93
C LEU A 25 7.78 6.34 19.96
N ALA A 26 9.09 6.41 19.82
CA ALA A 26 10.04 5.79 20.76
C ALA A 26 9.89 6.33 22.19
N GLU A 27 9.61 7.62 22.36
CA GLU A 27 9.30 8.22 23.68
C GLU A 27 8.03 7.61 24.28
N ILE A 28 6.97 7.42 23.47
CA ILE A 28 5.71 6.79 23.90
C ILE A 28 5.90 5.33 24.27
N GLU A 29 6.67 4.61 23.44
CA GLU A 29 6.89 3.17 23.60
C GLU A 29 8.00 2.81 24.59
N ASN A 30 8.76 3.83 25.10
CA ASN A 30 9.95 3.68 25.95
C ASN A 30 11.05 2.84 25.29
N ILE A 31 11.31 3.09 24.00
CA ILE A 31 12.33 2.41 23.21
C ILE A 31 13.50 3.36 22.99
N VAL A 32 14.71 2.87 23.23
CA VAL A 32 15.95 3.64 23.00
C VAL A 32 16.35 3.51 21.54
N LEU A 33 16.41 4.64 20.84
CA LEU A 33 16.87 4.73 19.46
C LEU A 33 18.28 5.31 19.34
N PRO A 34 19.01 5.03 18.23
CA PRO A 34 20.27 5.71 17.95
C PRO A 34 20.09 7.23 17.94
N GLN A 35 21.04 7.97 18.58
CA GLN A 35 21.02 9.44 18.61
C GLN A 35 21.30 10.05 17.22
N ASP A 36 22.15 9.40 16.43
CA ASP A 36 22.47 9.83 15.07
C ASP A 36 21.31 9.50 14.11
N ASP A 37 20.75 10.52 13.46
CA ASP A 37 19.65 10.40 12.49
C ASP A 37 20.01 9.59 11.26
N LYS A 38 21.29 9.63 10.82
CA LYS A 38 21.72 8.80 9.68
C LYS A 38 21.68 7.32 10.04
N LYS A 39 22.10 6.98 11.26
CA LYS A 39 22.02 5.62 11.78
C LYS A 39 20.57 5.18 11.96
N LEU A 40 19.72 6.04 12.53
CA LEU A 40 18.29 5.73 12.66
C LEU A 40 17.65 5.54 11.28
N LYS A 41 17.91 6.44 10.33
CA LYS A 41 17.41 6.32 8.96
C LYS A 41 17.83 4.99 8.31
N SER A 42 19.07 4.52 8.53
CA SER A 42 19.52 3.24 7.96
C SER A 42 18.81 2.01 8.55
N LEU A 43 18.20 2.12 9.74
CA LEU A 43 17.36 1.08 10.31
C LEU A 43 15.96 1.05 9.67
N LEU A 44 15.45 2.20 9.24
CA LEU A 44 14.12 2.38 8.65
C LEU A 44 14.09 2.19 7.13
N THR A 45 15.22 2.36 6.46
CA THR A 45 15.31 2.41 4.99
C THR A 45 16.15 1.24 4.49
N VAL A 46 15.73 0.60 3.42
CA VAL A 46 16.61 -0.29 2.66
C VAL A 46 17.66 0.56 1.95
N GLY A 47 18.88 0.01 1.78
CA GLY A 47 19.88 0.66 0.96
C GLY A 47 19.44 0.76 -0.51
N ASN A 48 20.40 0.89 -1.42
CA ASN A 48 20.09 0.98 -2.84
C ASN A 48 19.39 -0.27 -3.39
N LYS A 49 19.61 -1.45 -2.79
CA LYS A 49 18.97 -2.73 -3.15
C LYS A 49 18.99 -3.71 -1.98
N CYS A 50 17.91 -4.47 -1.83
CA CYS A 50 17.86 -5.71 -1.05
C CYS A 50 18.22 -6.90 -1.95
N LYS A 51 18.42 -8.07 -1.35
CA LYS A 51 18.59 -9.32 -2.12
C LYS A 51 17.25 -9.85 -2.66
N ASN A 52 16.19 -9.62 -1.88
CA ASN A 52 14.83 -10.09 -2.17
C ASN A 52 13.81 -9.41 -1.24
N LEU A 53 12.53 -9.73 -1.43
CA LEU A 53 11.43 -9.22 -0.61
C LEU A 53 11.60 -9.54 0.89
N ASN A 54 12.16 -10.71 1.27
CA ASN A 54 12.28 -11.06 2.68
C ASN A 54 13.22 -10.11 3.43
N GLU A 55 14.38 -9.75 2.84
CA GLU A 55 15.30 -8.74 3.40
C GLU A 55 14.64 -7.36 3.47
N TYR A 56 13.80 -7.03 2.49
CA TYR A 56 13.00 -5.81 2.51
C TYR A 56 12.03 -5.78 3.71
N LEU A 57 11.36 -6.89 3.98
CA LEU A 57 10.40 -7.01 5.09
C LEU A 57 11.04 -6.91 6.49
N GLU A 58 12.34 -7.18 6.64
CA GLU A 58 13.05 -6.98 7.91
C GLU A 58 13.02 -5.51 8.40
N LYS A 59 12.86 -4.55 7.48
CA LYS A 59 12.79 -3.12 7.81
C LYS A 59 11.52 -2.72 8.56
N PHE A 60 10.52 -3.58 8.61
CA PHE A 60 9.28 -3.35 9.35
C PHE A 60 9.40 -3.64 10.85
N GLU A 61 10.43 -4.39 11.30
CA GLU A 61 10.57 -4.79 12.71
C GLU A 61 10.62 -3.59 13.66
N LEU A 62 11.46 -2.60 13.35
CA LEU A 62 11.57 -1.39 14.17
C LEU A 62 10.28 -0.56 14.14
N PRO A 63 9.72 -0.15 13.00
CA PRO A 63 8.43 0.56 12.95
C PRO A 63 7.32 -0.14 13.71
N ILE A 64 7.12 -1.44 13.49
CA ILE A 64 6.09 -2.22 14.20
C ILE A 64 6.32 -2.17 15.72
N SER A 65 7.59 -2.26 16.19
CA SER A 65 7.89 -2.18 17.62
C SER A 65 7.53 -0.82 18.24
N LEU A 66 7.55 0.25 17.43
CA LEU A 66 7.20 1.62 17.82
C LEU A 66 5.69 1.91 17.79
N MET A 67 4.86 0.93 17.42
CA MET A 67 3.42 1.08 17.18
C MET A 67 2.61 0.03 17.97
N GLN A 68 2.82 -0.06 19.30
CA GLN A 68 2.22 -1.11 20.14
C GLN A 68 1.22 -0.58 21.17
N THR A 69 0.94 0.73 21.16
CA THR A 69 -0.07 1.36 22.02
C THR A 69 -1.05 2.18 21.18
N GLU A 70 -2.26 2.43 21.69
CA GLU A 70 -3.25 3.27 20.99
C GLU A 70 -2.67 4.66 20.67
N LYS A 71 -1.91 5.23 21.61
CA LYS A 71 -1.30 6.55 21.46
C LYS A 71 -0.25 6.59 20.35
N SER A 72 0.61 5.58 20.26
CA SER A 72 1.64 5.52 19.21
C SER A 72 1.04 5.27 17.84
N LEU A 73 0.03 4.39 17.73
CA LEU A 73 -0.70 4.12 16.49
C LEU A 73 -1.43 5.38 15.96
N GLU A 74 -2.12 6.09 16.86
CA GLU A 74 -2.79 7.35 16.55
C GLU A 74 -1.81 8.40 16.04
N LEU A 75 -0.71 8.63 16.80
CA LEU A 75 0.28 9.64 16.44
C LEU A 75 1.01 9.29 15.13
N CYS A 76 1.42 8.04 14.95
CA CYS A 76 2.08 7.59 13.72
C CYS A 76 1.21 7.87 12.49
N THR A 77 -0.07 7.49 12.58
CA THR A 77 -1.02 7.67 11.48
C THR A 77 -1.29 9.16 11.19
N PHE A 78 -1.46 9.97 12.23
CA PHE A 78 -1.62 11.41 12.09
C PHE A 78 -0.40 12.04 11.40
N ASN A 79 0.82 11.74 11.87
CA ASN A 79 2.06 12.26 11.31
C ASN A 79 2.20 11.89 9.81
N LEU A 80 1.90 10.64 9.45
CA LEU A 80 1.92 10.19 8.05
C LEU A 80 0.92 10.98 7.19
N CYS A 81 -0.30 11.17 7.68
CA CYS A 81 -1.31 11.95 6.98
C CYS A 81 -0.87 13.40 6.76
N GLU A 82 -0.29 14.06 7.77
CA GLU A 82 0.23 15.42 7.65
C GLU A 82 1.43 15.51 6.69
N GLU A 83 2.32 14.51 6.69
CA GLU A 83 3.40 14.41 5.72
C GLU A 83 2.85 14.31 4.29
N LEU A 84 1.87 13.46 4.04
CA LEU A 84 1.20 13.33 2.73
C LEU A 84 0.56 14.64 2.27
N VAL A 85 -0.14 15.36 3.17
CA VAL A 85 -0.67 16.71 2.86
C VAL A 85 0.47 17.66 2.50
N SER A 86 1.56 17.62 3.25
CA SER A 86 2.72 18.46 3.00
C SER A 86 3.36 18.18 1.63
N LEU A 87 3.30 16.95 1.13
CA LEU A 87 3.82 16.51 -0.17
C LEU A 87 2.84 16.77 -1.33
N GLY A 88 1.63 17.25 -1.05
CA GLY A 88 0.61 17.53 -2.08
C GLY A 88 -0.27 16.36 -2.44
N CYS A 89 -0.28 15.29 -1.64
CA CYS A 89 -1.22 14.18 -1.79
C CYS A 89 -2.65 14.68 -1.55
N ILE A 90 -3.56 14.35 -2.47
CA ILE A 90 -4.96 14.79 -2.40
C ILE A 90 -5.91 13.68 -1.97
N TYR A 91 -5.45 12.43 -2.01
CA TYR A 91 -6.17 11.25 -1.54
C TYR A 91 -5.20 10.08 -1.34
N ALA A 92 -5.40 9.33 -0.26
CA ALA A 92 -4.63 8.11 0.00
C ALA A 92 -5.52 6.97 0.52
N GLU A 93 -5.17 5.74 0.17
CA GLU A 93 -5.66 4.52 0.82
C GLU A 93 -4.50 3.91 1.61
N LEU A 94 -4.45 4.25 2.91
CA LEU A 94 -3.45 3.76 3.84
C LEU A 94 -3.74 2.29 4.15
N ARG A 95 -2.70 1.48 4.36
CA ARG A 95 -2.87 0.08 4.75
C ARG A 95 -1.91 -0.33 5.86
N PHE A 96 -2.29 -1.32 6.64
CA PHE A 96 -1.46 -1.95 7.65
C PHE A 96 -2.09 -3.25 8.17
N ALA A 97 -1.33 -4.07 8.88
CA ALA A 97 -1.78 -5.33 9.46
C ALA A 97 -2.09 -5.17 10.95
N PRO A 98 -3.37 -5.05 11.38
CA PRO A 98 -3.68 -4.81 12.80
C PRO A 98 -3.14 -5.89 13.73
N GLN A 99 -3.07 -7.14 13.26
CA GLN A 99 -2.54 -8.29 14.01
C GLN A 99 -1.05 -8.18 14.39
N LYS A 100 -0.28 -7.27 13.79
CA LYS A 100 1.14 -7.05 14.11
C LYS A 100 1.37 -6.10 15.30
N HIS A 101 0.31 -5.47 15.82
CA HIS A 101 0.38 -4.42 16.85
C HIS A 101 -0.24 -4.84 18.19
N LEU A 102 -0.20 -6.14 18.55
CA LEU A 102 -0.87 -6.71 19.71
C LEU A 102 0.07 -7.03 20.87
N LYS A 103 1.38 -6.76 20.76
CA LYS A 103 2.40 -7.19 21.74
C LYS A 103 2.19 -6.60 23.15
N LYS A 104 1.50 -5.46 23.27
CA LYS A 104 1.18 -4.82 24.55
C LYS A 104 -0.28 -5.06 24.99
N GLY A 105 -0.95 -6.08 24.44
CA GLY A 105 -2.26 -6.53 24.88
C GLY A 105 -3.46 -5.83 24.25
N LEU A 106 -3.26 -5.01 23.21
CA LEU A 106 -4.37 -4.48 22.43
C LEU A 106 -5.07 -5.59 21.64
N SER A 107 -6.39 -5.47 21.47
CA SER A 107 -7.12 -6.22 20.46
C SER A 107 -6.93 -5.57 19.07
N GLN A 108 -7.12 -6.35 18.00
CA GLN A 108 -7.09 -5.79 16.63
C GLN A 108 -8.09 -4.62 16.48
N GLU A 109 -9.24 -4.70 17.13
CA GLU A 109 -10.25 -3.64 17.07
C GLU A 109 -9.76 -2.33 17.71
N GLN A 110 -9.08 -2.38 18.87
CA GLN A 110 -8.49 -1.19 19.48
C GLN A 110 -7.41 -0.59 18.59
N VAL A 111 -6.59 -1.43 17.97
CA VAL A 111 -5.57 -1.02 17.00
C VAL A 111 -6.21 -0.28 15.80
N VAL A 112 -7.25 -0.85 15.19
CA VAL A 112 -7.98 -0.22 14.07
C VAL A 112 -8.58 1.12 14.50
N ASN A 113 -9.21 1.19 15.68
CA ASN A 113 -9.79 2.44 16.19
C ASN A 113 -8.74 3.53 16.39
N ALA A 114 -7.57 3.20 16.95
CA ALA A 114 -6.48 4.17 17.16
C ALA A 114 -5.98 4.75 15.82
N VAL A 115 -5.80 3.93 14.81
CA VAL A 115 -5.44 4.37 13.46
C VAL A 115 -6.51 5.28 12.85
N LEU A 116 -7.79 4.90 12.94
CA LEU A 116 -8.90 5.72 12.45
C LEU A 116 -9.01 7.07 13.18
N VAL A 117 -8.66 7.13 14.47
CA VAL A 117 -8.59 8.40 15.23
C VAL A 117 -7.47 9.27 14.69
N GLY A 118 -6.28 8.71 14.44
CA GLY A 118 -5.16 9.43 13.83
C GLY A 118 -5.51 10.03 12.45
N MET A 119 -6.13 9.22 11.58
CA MET A 119 -6.60 9.68 10.26
C MET A 119 -7.59 10.84 10.37
N LYS A 120 -8.55 10.77 11.28
CA LYS A 120 -9.58 11.80 11.47
C LYS A 120 -9.04 13.15 11.96
N LYS A 121 -7.86 13.19 12.56
CA LYS A 121 -7.20 14.42 13.02
C LYS A 121 -6.57 15.22 11.89
N SER A 122 -6.29 14.59 10.77
CA SER A 122 -5.74 15.22 9.56
C SER A 122 -6.83 15.70 8.61
N LEU A 123 -6.48 16.66 7.76
CA LEU A 123 -7.31 17.12 6.64
C LEU A 123 -7.12 16.28 5.37
N LEU A 124 -6.27 15.28 5.39
CA LEU A 124 -6.09 14.36 4.27
C LEU A 124 -7.39 13.59 4.02
N ASN A 125 -7.85 13.63 2.78
CA ASN A 125 -8.92 12.74 2.36
C ASN A 125 -8.35 11.32 2.17
N SER A 126 -8.67 10.42 3.07
CA SER A 126 -8.08 9.08 3.09
C SER A 126 -9.06 8.01 3.55
N ASN A 127 -8.78 6.76 3.16
CA ASN A 127 -9.42 5.55 3.66
C ASN A 127 -8.36 4.56 4.15
N LEU A 128 -8.80 3.55 4.89
CA LEU A 128 -7.96 2.51 5.47
C LEU A 128 -8.28 1.16 4.84
N ILE A 129 -7.24 0.39 4.52
CA ILE A 129 -7.29 -1.01 4.11
C ILE A 129 -6.66 -1.85 5.22
N LEU A 130 -7.32 -2.91 5.66
CA LEU A 130 -6.80 -3.81 6.69
C LEU A 130 -6.13 -5.02 6.05
N CYS A 131 -4.84 -5.23 6.33
CA CYS A 131 -4.07 -6.31 5.74
C CYS A 131 -4.22 -7.62 6.55
N CYS A 132 -4.75 -8.66 5.92
CA CYS A 132 -4.44 -10.04 6.27
C CYS A 132 -2.96 -10.31 5.98
N MET A 133 -2.34 -11.18 6.75
CA MET A 133 -0.90 -11.43 6.62
C MET A 133 -0.60 -12.84 6.17
N ARG A 134 0.36 -12.96 5.27
CA ARG A 134 1.07 -14.19 4.98
C ARG A 134 2.09 -14.42 6.09
N ASP A 135 2.05 -15.57 6.74
CA ASP A 135 2.96 -15.89 7.83
C ASP A 135 3.27 -17.39 7.87
N SER A 136 4.40 -17.73 8.50
CA SER A 136 4.80 -19.12 8.77
C SER A 136 4.01 -19.76 9.93
N CYS A 137 3.39 -18.94 10.76
CA CYS A 137 2.52 -19.39 11.84
C CYS A 137 1.08 -19.55 11.33
N ASP A 138 0.30 -20.42 11.98
CA ASP A 138 -1.14 -20.44 11.75
C ASP A 138 -1.77 -19.16 12.31
N ASN A 139 -1.97 -18.18 11.43
CA ASN A 139 -2.59 -16.89 11.74
C ASN A 139 -3.98 -16.78 11.11
N ARG A 140 -4.61 -17.91 10.81
CA ARG A 140 -5.92 -17.93 10.17
C ARG A 140 -7.00 -17.23 10.98
N ALA A 141 -7.00 -17.41 12.31
CA ALA A 141 -7.96 -16.75 13.20
C ALA A 141 -7.80 -15.22 13.18
N GLU A 142 -6.57 -14.74 13.21
CA GLU A 142 -6.23 -13.31 13.13
C GLU A 142 -6.63 -12.71 11.78
N ASN A 143 -6.43 -13.43 10.69
CA ASN A 143 -6.84 -12.98 9.35
C ASN A 143 -8.38 -12.93 9.22
N LEU A 144 -9.11 -13.92 9.76
CA LEU A 144 -10.57 -13.87 9.79
C LEU A 144 -11.10 -12.69 10.62
N GLU A 145 -10.45 -12.40 11.75
CA GLU A 145 -10.77 -11.23 12.57
C GLU A 145 -10.50 -9.92 11.81
N THR A 146 -9.38 -9.83 11.07
CA THR A 146 -9.07 -8.69 10.19
C THR A 146 -10.18 -8.46 9.16
N VAL A 147 -10.66 -9.52 8.50
CA VAL A 147 -11.79 -9.43 7.55
C VAL A 147 -13.08 -9.00 8.26
N ARG A 148 -13.37 -9.56 9.45
CA ARG A 148 -14.55 -9.19 10.25
C ARG A 148 -14.53 -7.70 10.61
N LEU A 149 -13.37 -7.17 11.03
CA LEU A 149 -13.18 -5.76 11.33
C LEU A 149 -13.30 -4.89 10.09
N SER A 150 -12.79 -5.35 8.93
CA SER A 150 -12.99 -4.67 7.66
C SER A 150 -14.48 -4.48 7.36
N LYS A 151 -15.32 -5.52 7.58
CA LYS A 151 -16.78 -5.40 7.45
C LYS A 151 -17.38 -4.45 8.46
N LYS A 152 -16.99 -4.56 9.75
CA LYS A 152 -17.53 -3.74 10.85
C LYS A 152 -17.34 -2.24 10.61
N TYR A 153 -16.17 -1.87 10.06
CA TYR A 153 -15.76 -0.48 9.81
C TYR A 153 -15.90 -0.05 8.34
N LEU A 154 -16.45 -0.90 7.47
CA LEU A 154 -16.69 -0.57 6.05
C LEU A 154 -17.55 0.69 5.93
N GLY A 155 -17.07 1.69 5.18
CA GLY A 155 -17.71 2.99 5.04
C GLY A 155 -17.60 3.90 6.26
N LYS A 156 -16.90 3.48 7.33
CA LYS A 156 -16.63 4.27 8.55
C LYS A 156 -15.16 4.64 8.68
N GLY A 157 -14.46 4.70 7.55
CA GLY A 157 -13.03 4.96 7.43
C GLY A 157 -12.24 3.77 6.87
N VAL A 158 -12.74 2.54 7.00
CA VAL A 158 -12.21 1.35 6.30
C VAL A 158 -12.95 1.19 4.98
N CYS A 159 -12.22 0.86 3.90
CA CYS A 159 -12.78 0.70 2.56
C CYS A 159 -12.57 -0.70 1.96
N ALA A 160 -11.59 -1.48 2.45
CA ALA A 160 -11.27 -2.80 1.90
C ALA A 160 -10.42 -3.61 2.89
N CYS A 161 -10.15 -4.87 2.54
CA CYS A 161 -9.03 -5.63 3.09
C CYS A 161 -7.99 -5.99 2.00
N ASP A 162 -6.85 -6.53 2.43
CA ASP A 162 -5.71 -6.89 1.58
C ASP A 162 -5.08 -8.19 2.07
N LEU A 163 -4.20 -8.80 1.29
CA LEU A 163 -3.30 -9.88 1.68
C LEU A 163 -1.85 -9.44 1.41
N ALA A 164 -1.09 -9.20 2.46
CA ALA A 164 0.30 -8.75 2.36
C ALA A 164 1.30 -9.75 2.99
N GLY A 165 2.60 -9.54 2.75
CA GLY A 165 3.69 -10.34 3.29
C GLY A 165 4.41 -11.19 2.24
N ALA A 166 5.18 -12.19 2.66
CA ALA A 166 6.12 -12.95 1.84
C ALA A 166 5.42 -13.84 0.80
N GLU A 167 5.07 -13.28 -0.35
CA GLU A 167 4.31 -13.93 -1.43
C GLU A 167 4.95 -15.24 -1.91
N ALA A 168 6.28 -15.25 -2.11
CA ALA A 168 6.99 -16.43 -2.62
C ALA A 168 7.00 -17.62 -1.65
N LEU A 169 6.87 -17.35 -0.34
CA LEU A 169 6.87 -18.39 0.69
C LEU A 169 5.46 -18.90 1.00
N PHE A 170 4.46 -18.05 0.87
CA PHE A 170 3.08 -18.32 1.26
C PHE A 170 2.13 -17.93 0.12
N PRO A 171 1.85 -18.85 -0.82
CA PRO A 171 1.07 -18.58 -2.02
C PRO A 171 -0.40 -18.28 -1.70
N ASN A 172 -1.09 -17.62 -2.64
CA ASN A 172 -2.48 -17.18 -2.51
C ASN A 172 -3.45 -18.30 -2.12
N GLU A 173 -3.25 -19.51 -2.65
CA GLU A 173 -4.11 -20.66 -2.41
C GLU A 173 -4.26 -21.01 -0.92
N ASN A 174 -3.25 -20.69 -0.09
CA ASN A 174 -3.31 -20.92 1.35
C ASN A 174 -4.31 -20.00 2.07
N TYR A 175 -4.78 -18.95 1.41
CA TYR A 175 -5.67 -17.91 1.96
C TYR A 175 -7.01 -17.82 1.24
N ALA A 176 -7.31 -18.76 0.35
CA ALA A 176 -8.53 -18.73 -0.46
C ALA A 176 -9.81 -18.72 0.39
N ASP A 177 -9.82 -19.41 1.51
CA ASP A 177 -10.95 -19.46 2.44
C ASP A 177 -11.16 -18.13 3.20
N ILE A 178 -10.09 -17.38 3.49
CA ILE A 178 -10.14 -16.04 4.08
C ILE A 178 -10.85 -15.07 3.12
N PHE A 179 -10.48 -15.09 1.84
CA PHE A 179 -11.08 -14.19 0.84
C PHE A 179 -12.46 -14.65 0.38
N LEU A 180 -12.76 -15.96 0.42
CA LEU A 180 -14.12 -16.44 0.31
C LEU A 180 -15.03 -15.91 1.45
N TYR A 181 -14.46 -15.81 2.67
CA TYR A 181 -15.17 -15.18 3.79
C TYR A 181 -15.35 -13.67 3.57
N ALA A 182 -14.34 -12.97 3.05
CA ALA A 182 -14.47 -11.56 2.68
C ALA A 182 -15.58 -11.34 1.63
N GLN A 183 -15.65 -12.18 0.59
CA GLN A 183 -16.72 -12.16 -0.41
C GLN A 183 -18.11 -12.36 0.22
N LYS A 184 -18.27 -13.36 1.11
CA LYS A 184 -19.55 -13.61 1.80
C LYS A 184 -20.00 -12.43 2.65
N LEU A 185 -19.06 -11.66 3.18
CA LEU A 185 -19.33 -10.43 3.93
C LEU A 185 -19.44 -9.19 3.02
N GLU A 186 -19.28 -9.34 1.71
CA GLU A 186 -19.25 -8.21 0.76
C GLU A 186 -18.21 -7.15 1.12
N VAL A 187 -17.03 -7.58 1.58
CA VAL A 187 -15.88 -6.70 1.83
C VAL A 187 -15.06 -6.62 0.54
N PRO A 188 -14.86 -5.43 -0.04
CA PRO A 188 -13.93 -5.25 -1.15
C PRO A 188 -12.51 -5.62 -0.74
N PHE A 189 -11.69 -6.11 -1.68
CA PHE A 189 -10.28 -6.41 -1.37
C PHE A 189 -9.34 -6.26 -2.56
N THR A 190 -8.10 -6.01 -2.24
CA THR A 190 -6.92 -6.12 -3.09
C THR A 190 -6.06 -7.28 -2.59
N ILE A 191 -5.11 -7.76 -3.38
CA ILE A 191 -4.17 -8.81 -2.98
C ILE A 191 -2.79 -8.48 -3.56
N HIS A 192 -1.75 -8.44 -2.72
CA HIS A 192 -0.37 -8.40 -3.20
C HIS A 192 -0.09 -9.67 -4.00
N SER A 193 0.14 -9.55 -5.29
CA SER A 193 0.39 -10.66 -6.19
C SER A 193 1.22 -10.24 -7.39
N GLY A 194 2.11 -11.12 -7.85
CA GLY A 194 2.96 -10.82 -9.00
C GLY A 194 4.07 -9.82 -8.67
N GLU A 195 4.49 -9.75 -7.42
CA GLU A 195 5.71 -9.09 -6.98
C GLU A 195 6.85 -10.11 -6.89
N ALA A 196 6.78 -11.04 -5.95
CA ALA A 196 7.78 -12.08 -5.73
C ALA A 196 7.43 -13.41 -6.43
N SER A 197 6.16 -13.62 -6.77
CA SER A 197 5.68 -14.77 -7.56
C SER A 197 5.21 -14.33 -8.94
N GLY A 198 5.14 -15.28 -9.90
CA GLY A 198 4.82 -14.99 -11.30
C GLY A 198 3.34 -14.76 -11.59
N SER A 199 3.02 -14.70 -12.88
CA SER A 199 1.66 -14.46 -13.43
C SER A 199 0.59 -15.41 -12.88
N LYS A 200 0.94 -16.64 -12.52
CA LYS A 200 0.02 -17.60 -11.88
C LYS A 200 -0.55 -17.05 -10.56
N SER A 201 0.26 -16.40 -9.75
CA SER A 201 -0.19 -15.78 -8.50
C SER A 201 -1.22 -14.66 -8.78
N VAL A 202 -0.97 -13.84 -9.82
CA VAL A 202 -1.92 -12.80 -10.25
C VAL A 202 -3.24 -13.41 -10.69
N MET A 203 -3.21 -14.50 -11.49
CA MET A 203 -4.43 -15.20 -11.90
C MET A 203 -5.22 -15.74 -10.70
N GLN A 204 -4.54 -16.34 -9.72
CA GLN A 204 -5.18 -16.81 -8.49
C GLN A 204 -5.87 -15.67 -7.73
N ALA A 205 -5.22 -14.50 -7.61
CA ALA A 205 -5.85 -13.34 -6.96
C ALA A 205 -7.11 -12.85 -7.71
N ILE A 206 -7.09 -12.88 -9.05
CA ILE A 206 -8.27 -12.58 -9.89
C ILE A 206 -9.39 -13.59 -9.63
N GLU A 207 -9.07 -14.89 -9.62
CA GLU A 207 -10.04 -15.97 -9.38
C GLU A 207 -10.62 -15.91 -7.95
N MET A 208 -9.86 -15.45 -6.98
CA MET A 208 -10.32 -15.15 -5.63
C MET A 208 -11.23 -13.92 -5.56
N GLY A 209 -11.39 -13.16 -6.65
CA GLY A 209 -12.28 -12.01 -6.75
C GLY A 209 -11.68 -10.69 -6.30
N ALA A 210 -10.35 -10.56 -6.30
CA ALA A 210 -9.69 -9.28 -6.03
C ALA A 210 -10.13 -8.21 -7.02
N LEU A 211 -10.47 -7.03 -6.53
CA LEU A 211 -10.89 -5.89 -7.34
C LEU A 211 -9.70 -5.06 -7.84
N ARG A 212 -8.57 -5.20 -7.18
CA ARG A 212 -7.26 -4.65 -7.55
C ARG A 212 -6.18 -5.66 -7.20
N ILE A 213 -5.01 -5.50 -7.81
CA ILE A 213 -3.83 -6.32 -7.52
C ILE A 213 -2.71 -5.40 -7.04
N GLY A 214 -2.21 -5.65 -5.83
CA GLY A 214 -0.99 -5.01 -5.33
C GLY A 214 0.20 -5.44 -6.19
N HIS A 215 1.00 -4.51 -6.67
CA HIS A 215 2.07 -4.67 -7.66
C HIS A 215 1.57 -5.21 -9.01
N GLY A 216 1.43 -6.51 -9.17
CA GLY A 216 0.97 -7.18 -10.38
C GLY A 216 1.93 -7.11 -11.56
N VAL A 217 3.16 -6.65 -11.36
CA VAL A 217 4.12 -6.36 -12.42
C VAL A 217 4.57 -7.59 -13.21
N ARG A 218 4.48 -8.78 -12.62
CA ARG A 218 4.82 -10.05 -13.28
C ARG A 218 3.64 -10.67 -14.04
N SER A 219 2.49 -10.00 -14.12
CA SER A 219 1.37 -10.43 -14.95
C SER A 219 1.74 -10.56 -16.43
N VAL A 220 2.72 -9.76 -16.90
CA VAL A 220 3.23 -9.79 -18.29
C VAL A 220 3.91 -11.08 -18.69
N GLU A 221 4.24 -11.96 -17.76
CA GLU A 221 4.77 -13.31 -18.04
C GLU A 221 3.76 -14.22 -18.75
N ASP A 222 2.45 -13.90 -18.66
CA ASP A 222 1.39 -14.60 -19.40
C ASP A 222 0.38 -13.59 -19.96
N ILE A 223 0.30 -13.49 -21.27
CA ILE A 223 -0.61 -12.57 -21.97
C ILE A 223 -2.10 -12.85 -21.65
N ASN A 224 -2.47 -14.07 -21.29
CA ASN A 224 -3.85 -14.40 -20.91
C ASN A 224 -4.21 -13.75 -19.56
N VAL A 225 -3.24 -13.65 -18.62
CA VAL A 225 -3.42 -12.91 -17.35
C VAL A 225 -3.62 -11.42 -17.63
N VAL A 226 -2.77 -10.83 -18.47
CA VAL A 226 -2.87 -9.41 -18.87
C VAL A 226 -4.24 -9.11 -19.51
N ARG A 227 -4.68 -9.93 -20.47
CA ARG A 227 -6.00 -9.80 -21.11
C ARG A 227 -7.15 -9.97 -20.13
N THR A 228 -6.98 -10.84 -19.13
CA THR A 228 -7.99 -11.06 -18.09
C THR A 228 -8.12 -9.84 -17.17
N LEU A 229 -7.00 -9.22 -16.77
CA LEU A 229 -6.96 -7.95 -16.03
C LEU A 229 -7.70 -6.85 -16.81
N ALA A 230 -7.34 -6.64 -18.08
CA ALA A 230 -7.94 -5.63 -18.94
C ALA A 230 -9.46 -5.83 -19.13
N ARG A 231 -9.89 -7.06 -19.48
CA ARG A 231 -11.30 -7.42 -19.69
C ARG A 231 -12.15 -7.21 -18.44
N ASN A 232 -11.63 -7.58 -17.27
CA ASN A 232 -12.33 -7.46 -16.00
C ASN A 232 -12.15 -6.08 -15.34
N LYS A 233 -11.39 -5.18 -15.96
CA LYS A 233 -11.07 -3.83 -15.45
C LYS A 233 -10.44 -3.87 -14.05
N ILE A 234 -9.62 -4.87 -13.77
CA ILE A 234 -8.86 -4.99 -12.53
C ILE A 234 -7.60 -4.17 -12.67
N SER A 235 -7.41 -3.19 -11.79
CA SER A 235 -6.25 -2.31 -11.82
C SER A 235 -5.06 -2.90 -11.08
N LEU A 236 -3.86 -2.53 -11.53
CA LEU A 236 -2.59 -2.82 -10.87
C LEU A 236 -2.13 -1.63 -10.05
N GLU A 237 -1.73 -1.89 -8.81
CA GLU A 237 -1.14 -0.91 -7.89
C GLU A 237 0.38 -1.00 -7.99
N ILE A 238 0.97 -0.47 -9.07
CA ILE A 238 2.42 -0.58 -9.32
C ILE A 238 3.18 0.32 -8.34
N CYS A 239 4.22 -0.25 -7.72
CA CYS A 239 5.10 0.40 -6.75
C CYS A 239 6.54 0.39 -7.28
N PRO A 240 6.92 1.36 -8.13
CA PRO A 240 8.15 1.30 -8.92
C PRO A 240 9.42 1.14 -8.10
N THR A 241 9.67 2.03 -7.14
CA THR A 241 10.89 1.97 -6.31
C THR A 241 10.96 0.70 -5.47
N SER A 242 9.83 0.24 -4.90
CA SER A 242 9.78 -1.03 -4.17
C SER A 242 10.18 -2.21 -5.07
N ASN A 243 9.65 -2.27 -6.30
CA ASN A 243 10.00 -3.32 -7.26
C ASN A 243 11.48 -3.27 -7.70
N LEU A 244 12.13 -2.09 -7.69
CA LEU A 244 13.59 -1.98 -7.87
C LEU A 244 14.34 -2.44 -6.61
N ASN A 245 13.89 -2.05 -5.42
CA ASN A 245 14.52 -2.44 -4.16
C ASN A 245 14.50 -3.95 -3.94
N THR A 246 13.40 -4.62 -4.29
CA THR A 246 13.23 -6.08 -4.19
C THR A 246 13.85 -6.85 -5.38
N CYS A 247 14.57 -6.15 -6.27
CA CYS A 247 15.27 -6.70 -7.43
C CYS A 247 14.36 -7.37 -8.47
N VAL A 248 13.09 -7.00 -8.56
CA VAL A 248 12.21 -7.47 -9.64
C VAL A 248 12.64 -6.86 -10.97
N PHE A 249 13.06 -5.59 -10.97
CA PHE A 249 13.62 -4.87 -12.11
C PHE A 249 14.94 -4.18 -11.73
N LYS A 250 15.74 -3.81 -12.72
CA LYS A 250 17.02 -3.11 -12.51
C LYS A 250 16.88 -1.60 -12.62
N SER A 251 15.91 -1.12 -13.40
CA SER A 251 15.64 0.30 -13.67
C SER A 251 14.15 0.54 -13.92
N TYR A 252 13.72 1.79 -13.83
CA TYR A 252 12.30 2.16 -14.00
C TYR A 252 11.78 1.86 -15.40
N ASP A 253 12.60 1.97 -16.44
CA ASP A 253 12.25 1.71 -17.84
C ASP A 253 12.05 0.21 -18.16
N GLU A 254 12.50 -0.70 -17.28
CA GLU A 254 12.20 -2.12 -17.39
C GLU A 254 10.80 -2.50 -16.85
N ILE A 255 10.16 -1.62 -16.07
CA ILE A 255 8.82 -1.88 -15.51
C ILE A 255 7.80 -1.89 -16.67
N PRO A 256 6.95 -2.91 -16.82
CA PRO A 256 6.16 -3.14 -18.03
C PRO A 256 4.92 -2.21 -18.17
N ILE A 257 5.02 -0.94 -17.74
CA ILE A 257 3.90 0.01 -17.72
C ILE A 257 3.33 0.24 -19.11
N VAL A 258 4.19 0.49 -20.10
CA VAL A 258 3.77 0.73 -21.49
C VAL A 258 3.07 -0.49 -22.07
N GLN A 259 3.62 -1.69 -21.85
CA GLN A 259 3.02 -2.94 -22.31
C GLN A 259 1.63 -3.14 -21.70
N LEU A 260 1.50 -2.95 -20.38
CA LEU A 260 0.23 -3.09 -19.66
C LEU A 260 -0.82 -2.10 -20.15
N MET A 261 -0.44 -0.83 -20.31
CA MET A 261 -1.35 0.21 -20.80
C MET A 261 -1.80 -0.04 -22.25
N ASN A 262 -0.92 -0.53 -23.12
CA ASN A 262 -1.24 -0.86 -24.51
C ASN A 262 -2.23 -2.04 -24.60
N GLU A 263 -2.17 -2.97 -23.68
CA GLU A 263 -3.14 -4.09 -23.57
C GLU A 263 -4.45 -3.68 -22.85
N GLY A 264 -4.59 -2.40 -22.45
CA GLY A 264 -5.78 -1.85 -21.82
C GLY A 264 -5.88 -2.12 -20.31
N VAL A 265 -4.80 -2.55 -19.65
CA VAL A 265 -4.77 -2.72 -18.19
C VAL A 265 -4.73 -1.35 -17.51
N ILE A 266 -5.54 -1.18 -16.49
CA ILE A 266 -5.56 0.04 -15.67
C ILE A 266 -4.37 0.00 -14.72
N VAL A 267 -3.44 0.94 -14.87
CA VAL A 267 -2.23 1.06 -14.04
C VAL A 267 -2.35 2.28 -13.14
N THR A 268 -1.98 2.14 -11.87
CA THR A 268 -1.79 3.21 -10.89
C THR A 268 -0.36 3.19 -10.36
N ILE A 269 0.18 4.35 -9.98
CA ILE A 269 1.54 4.49 -9.46
C ILE A 269 1.47 4.86 -7.97
N ASN A 270 2.16 4.09 -7.14
CA ASN A 270 2.03 4.15 -5.69
C ASN A 270 3.41 4.07 -5.02
N SER A 271 3.48 4.46 -3.74
CA SER A 271 4.75 4.51 -3.01
C SER A 271 5.09 3.23 -2.25
N ASP A 272 4.11 2.38 -1.96
CA ASP A 272 4.25 1.19 -1.11
C ASP A 272 4.69 1.57 0.32
N ASN A 273 5.97 1.91 0.50
CA ASN A 273 6.59 2.16 1.79
C ASN A 273 7.49 3.41 1.72
N MET A 274 6.97 4.57 2.15
CA MET A 274 7.68 5.84 1.99
C MET A 274 9.06 5.87 2.67
N SER A 275 9.15 5.33 3.88
CA SER A 275 10.43 5.31 4.63
C SER A 275 11.33 4.17 4.20
N VAL A 276 10.79 2.96 4.04
CA VAL A 276 11.57 1.79 3.64
C VAL A 276 12.21 2.01 2.26
N SER A 277 11.43 2.48 1.28
CA SER A 277 11.91 2.75 -0.08
C SER A 277 12.45 4.18 -0.29
N ASN A 278 12.38 5.05 0.73
CA ASN A 278 12.80 6.46 0.66
C ASN A 278 12.19 7.20 -0.53
N THR A 279 10.88 7.06 -0.72
CA THR A 279 10.11 7.60 -1.85
C THR A 279 8.76 8.16 -1.39
N ASN A 280 7.92 8.61 -2.31
CA ASN A 280 6.52 8.96 -2.13
C ASN A 280 5.81 8.97 -3.50
N ALA A 281 4.47 8.93 -3.53
CA ALA A 281 3.71 8.81 -4.78
C ALA A 281 4.01 9.91 -5.81
N SER A 282 4.30 11.15 -5.39
CA SER A 282 4.69 12.23 -6.30
C SER A 282 6.03 11.94 -6.97
N LYS A 283 7.01 11.47 -6.19
CA LYS A 283 8.34 11.10 -6.68
C LYS A 283 8.28 9.85 -7.57
N GLU A 284 7.45 8.86 -7.21
CA GLU A 284 7.23 7.68 -8.05
C GLU A 284 6.68 8.07 -9.42
N LEU A 285 5.66 8.93 -9.44
CA LEU A 285 5.09 9.43 -10.69
C LEU A 285 6.12 10.21 -11.52
N GLU A 286 6.94 11.08 -10.89
CA GLU A 286 8.03 11.78 -11.57
C GLU A 286 9.06 10.84 -12.18
N ASN A 287 9.49 9.81 -11.43
CA ASN A 287 10.44 8.81 -11.90
C ASN A 287 9.92 8.08 -13.14
N ILE A 288 8.65 7.66 -13.13
CA ILE A 288 8.01 6.98 -14.27
C ILE A 288 7.86 7.94 -15.47
N MET A 289 7.37 9.16 -15.24
CA MET A 289 7.25 10.15 -16.30
C MET A 289 8.60 10.41 -16.99
N HIS A 290 9.68 10.49 -16.22
CA HIS A 290 11.03 10.69 -16.74
C HIS A 290 11.57 9.44 -17.46
N ALA A 291 11.43 8.27 -16.86
CA ALA A 291 11.99 7.02 -17.39
C ALA A 291 11.43 6.66 -18.78
N PHE A 292 10.14 6.92 -18.98
CA PHE A 292 9.44 6.65 -20.25
C PHE A 292 9.30 7.86 -21.16
N ASN A 293 9.82 9.03 -20.77
CA ASN A 293 9.63 10.29 -21.47
C ASN A 293 8.15 10.55 -21.82
N PHE A 294 7.27 10.32 -20.83
CA PHE A 294 5.83 10.47 -21.00
C PHE A 294 5.41 11.95 -21.05
N GLU A 295 4.42 12.25 -21.89
CA GLU A 295 3.78 13.54 -21.94
C GLU A 295 2.83 13.77 -20.74
N LYS A 296 2.49 15.03 -20.47
CA LYS A 296 1.58 15.43 -19.39
C LYS A 296 0.20 14.74 -19.45
N SER A 297 -0.27 14.42 -20.63
CA SER A 297 -1.51 13.65 -20.86
C SER A 297 -1.49 12.28 -20.16
N VAL A 298 -0.34 11.59 -20.19
CA VAL A 298 -0.18 10.29 -19.49
C VAL A 298 -0.16 10.46 -17.97
N GLU A 299 0.48 11.51 -17.44
CA GLU A 299 0.42 11.83 -16.01
C GLU A 299 -1.03 11.98 -15.54
N ASN A 300 -1.83 12.76 -16.28
CA ASN A 300 -3.24 12.95 -15.99
C ASN A 300 -4.02 11.64 -16.06
N GLN A 301 -3.74 10.80 -17.06
CA GLN A 301 -4.38 9.49 -17.20
C GLN A 301 -4.06 8.59 -15.99
N LEU A 302 -2.80 8.53 -15.52
CA LEU A 302 -2.40 7.75 -14.35
C LEU A 302 -3.10 8.25 -13.08
N LEU A 303 -3.21 9.57 -12.89
CA LEU A 303 -3.95 10.14 -11.77
C LEU A 303 -5.45 9.83 -11.83
N LEU A 304 -6.06 9.92 -13.02
CA LEU A 304 -7.48 9.55 -13.22
C LEU A 304 -7.70 8.05 -13.02
N ASN A 305 -6.78 7.20 -13.47
CA ASN A 305 -6.80 5.77 -13.18
C ASN A 305 -6.82 5.52 -11.67
N ALA A 306 -5.98 6.23 -10.90
CA ALA A 306 -5.96 6.11 -9.45
C ALA A 306 -7.29 6.54 -8.82
N VAL A 307 -7.93 7.62 -9.31
CA VAL A 307 -9.27 8.01 -8.83
C VAL A 307 -10.29 6.90 -9.11
N GLU A 308 -10.32 6.38 -10.34
CA GLU A 308 -11.32 5.36 -10.72
C GLU A 308 -11.09 4.03 -9.98
N SER A 309 -9.85 3.64 -9.79
CA SER A 309 -9.48 2.41 -9.09
C SER A 309 -9.67 2.49 -7.58
N SER A 310 -9.75 3.70 -6.99
CA SER A 310 -9.88 3.87 -5.54
C SER A 310 -11.17 3.23 -5.03
N PHE A 311 -11.18 2.81 -3.77
CA PHE A 311 -12.37 2.40 -3.03
C PHE A 311 -13.14 3.60 -2.44
N ALA A 312 -12.83 4.81 -2.89
CA ALA A 312 -13.53 6.02 -2.51
C ALA A 312 -15.00 6.02 -2.96
N THR A 313 -15.84 6.76 -2.25
CA THR A 313 -17.23 6.97 -2.65
C THR A 313 -17.30 7.76 -3.98
N LYS A 314 -18.39 7.59 -4.72
CA LYS A 314 -18.62 8.31 -5.99
C LYS A 314 -18.43 9.82 -5.85
N THR A 315 -18.96 10.40 -4.78
CA THR A 315 -18.82 11.84 -4.49
C THR A 315 -17.36 12.26 -4.30
N VAL A 316 -16.55 11.44 -3.62
CA VAL A 316 -15.12 11.71 -3.43
C VAL A 316 -14.41 11.60 -4.78
N LYS A 317 -14.66 10.56 -5.58
CA LYS A 317 -14.08 10.41 -6.92
C LYS A 317 -14.36 11.62 -7.82
N GLU A 318 -15.58 12.12 -7.84
CA GLU A 318 -15.93 13.30 -8.63
C GLU A 318 -15.16 14.56 -8.19
N LYS A 319 -15.05 14.78 -6.88
CA LYS A 319 -14.23 15.90 -6.35
C LYS A 319 -12.75 15.78 -6.72
N LEU A 320 -12.19 14.57 -6.67
CA LEU A 320 -10.79 14.33 -7.03
C LEU A 320 -10.55 14.54 -8.52
N LYS A 321 -11.44 14.06 -9.42
CA LYS A 321 -11.38 14.33 -10.85
C LYS A 321 -11.36 15.82 -11.16
N ASN A 322 -12.30 16.56 -10.59
CA ASN A 322 -12.37 18.02 -10.79
C ASN A 322 -11.06 18.70 -10.31
N LYS A 323 -10.48 18.26 -9.19
CA LYS A 323 -9.23 18.82 -8.66
C LYS A 323 -8.02 18.53 -9.57
N ILE A 324 -8.00 17.38 -10.26
CA ILE A 324 -6.96 17.05 -11.25
C ILE A 324 -7.13 17.91 -12.51
N LEU A 325 -8.34 17.94 -13.06
CA LEU A 325 -8.64 18.66 -14.30
C LEU A 325 -8.48 20.19 -14.20
N LEU A 326 -8.66 20.78 -13.02
CA LEU A 326 -8.44 22.21 -12.78
C LEU A 326 -6.96 22.60 -12.68
N LYS A 327 -6.04 21.63 -12.54
CA LYS A 327 -4.59 21.87 -12.45
C LYS A 327 -3.86 21.62 -13.79
N THR A 328 -4.59 21.15 -14.80
CA THR A 328 -4.13 20.97 -16.19
C THR A 328 -4.36 22.22 -16.99
#